data_514b2cf33559af2bfe384a780ea93ca9
#
_entry.id   514b2cf33559af2bfe384a780ea93ca9
#
_cell.length_a   1.000
_cell.length_b   1.000
_cell.length_c   1.000
_cell.angle_alpha   90.00
_cell.angle_beta   90.00
_cell.angle_gamma   90.00
#
_symmetry.space_group_name_H-M   'P 1'
#
loop_
_entity.id
_entity.type
_entity.pdbx_description
1 polymer ?
#
loop_
_entity_poly.entity_id
_entity_poly.type
_entity_poly.pdbx_seq_one_letter_code
_entity_poly.pdbx_strand_id
1 'polypeptide(L)'
;MEMKDRISLIIEKRGITKSAFARAIKVAPASVTQMCSGQINPSRQTIEIICREFRIREEWLRTGEGDMEIADTQRDKLNHFFQDVLSTAPDERSAFVAALDDLDPKFWPLVAELARKYADNLKKE
;
A
#
# COMPACT_ATOMS: atom_id res chain seq x y z
N MET A 1 -16.69 0.22 -18.44
CA MET A 1 -16.55 -0.08 -16.99
C MET A 1 -16.85 1.19 -16.20
N GLU A 2 -17.80 1.11 -15.31
CA GLU A 2 -18.18 2.23 -14.46
C GLU A 2 -17.37 2.22 -13.15
N MET A 3 -17.48 3.30 -12.36
CA MET A 3 -16.77 3.39 -11.08
C MET A 3 -17.12 2.23 -10.14
N LYS A 4 -18.39 1.80 -10.10
CA LYS A 4 -18.80 0.65 -9.29
C LYS A 4 -18.02 -0.61 -9.66
N ASP A 5 -17.77 -0.82 -10.94
CA ASP A 5 -17.04 -1.97 -11.45
C ASP A 5 -15.57 -1.89 -11.09
N ARG A 6 -15.01 -0.69 -11.14
CA ARG A 6 -13.60 -0.47 -10.77
C ARG A 6 -13.38 -0.69 -9.27
N ILE A 7 -14.31 -0.24 -8.43
CA ILE A 7 -14.24 -0.50 -6.98
C ILE A 7 -14.31 -2.01 -6.70
N SER A 8 -15.23 -2.70 -7.36
CA SER A 8 -15.36 -4.15 -7.22
C SER A 8 -14.08 -4.87 -7.67
N LEU A 9 -13.44 -4.37 -8.72
CA LEU A 9 -12.19 -4.91 -9.23
C LEU A 9 -11.05 -4.75 -8.22
N ILE A 10 -10.98 -3.62 -7.53
CA ILE A 10 -9.97 -3.41 -6.47
C ILE A 10 -10.13 -4.47 -5.38
N ILE A 11 -11.35 -4.68 -4.90
CA ILE A 11 -11.64 -5.65 -3.86
C ILE A 11 -11.24 -7.06 -4.29
N GLU A 12 -11.61 -7.43 -5.52
CA GLU A 12 -11.30 -8.73 -6.08
C GLU A 12 -9.80 -8.96 -6.22
N LYS A 13 -9.09 -7.99 -6.77
CA LYS A 13 -7.63 -8.11 -6.98
C LYS A 13 -6.85 -8.16 -5.68
N ARG A 14 -7.31 -7.47 -4.64
CA ARG A 14 -6.67 -7.50 -3.33
C ARG A 14 -7.04 -8.76 -2.55
N GLY A 15 -8.02 -9.54 -3.01
CA GLY A 15 -8.43 -10.77 -2.35
C GLY A 15 -9.02 -10.54 -0.96
N ILE A 16 -9.67 -9.40 -0.75
CA ILE A 16 -10.26 -9.03 0.54
C ILE A 16 -11.79 -9.04 0.45
N THR A 17 -12.44 -9.01 1.61
CA THR A 17 -13.89 -8.90 1.67
C THR A 17 -14.34 -7.45 1.58
N LYS A 18 -15.63 -7.23 1.27
CA LYS A 18 -16.21 -5.88 1.32
C LYS A 18 -16.11 -5.28 2.71
N SER A 19 -16.25 -6.10 3.75
CA SER A 19 -16.12 -5.66 5.14
C SER A 19 -14.70 -5.19 5.45
N ALA A 20 -13.68 -5.92 4.97
CA ALA A 20 -12.29 -5.53 5.15
C ALA A 20 -11.98 -4.24 4.38
N PHE A 21 -12.52 -4.10 3.17
CA PHE A 21 -12.38 -2.88 2.38
C PHE A 21 -13.01 -1.69 3.09
N ALA A 22 -14.24 -1.87 3.62
CA ALA A 22 -14.93 -0.82 4.37
C ALA A 22 -14.12 -0.36 5.58
N ARG A 23 -13.53 -1.30 6.30
CA ARG A 23 -12.68 -1.00 7.46
C ARG A 23 -11.45 -0.19 7.05
N ALA A 24 -10.82 -0.58 5.95
CA ALA A 24 -9.62 0.10 5.46
C ALA A 24 -9.89 1.56 5.07
N ILE A 25 -11.05 1.83 4.47
CA ILE A 25 -11.41 3.19 4.05
C ILE A 25 -12.30 3.91 5.06
N LYS A 26 -12.54 3.29 6.22
CA LYS A 26 -13.26 3.89 7.36
C LYS A 26 -14.70 4.29 7.04
N VAL A 27 -15.42 3.41 6.34
CA VAL A 27 -16.84 3.58 6.06
C VAL A 27 -17.61 2.35 6.54
N ALA A 28 -18.94 2.47 6.63
CA ALA A 28 -19.79 1.33 6.99
C ALA A 28 -19.79 0.27 5.88
N PRO A 29 -19.83 -1.03 6.21
CA PRO A 29 -19.91 -2.08 5.20
C PRO A 29 -21.07 -1.93 4.22
N ALA A 30 -22.22 -1.44 4.70
CA ALA A 30 -23.38 -1.16 3.85
C ALA A 30 -23.06 -0.13 2.77
N SER A 31 -22.23 0.86 3.08
CA SER A 31 -21.79 1.88 2.12
C SER A 31 -20.97 1.26 0.98
N VAL A 32 -20.12 0.30 1.29
CA VAL A 32 -19.32 -0.40 0.27
C VAL A 32 -20.24 -1.22 -0.64
N THR A 33 -21.21 -1.91 -0.07
CA THR A 33 -22.20 -2.66 -0.85
C THR A 33 -22.95 -1.74 -1.81
N GLN A 34 -23.37 -0.57 -1.34
CA GLN A 34 -24.06 0.42 -2.17
C GLN A 34 -23.16 1.00 -3.26
N MET A 35 -21.89 1.23 -2.97
CA MET A 35 -20.92 1.69 -3.97
C MET A 35 -20.68 0.63 -5.05
N CYS A 36 -20.60 -0.63 -4.66
CA CYS A 36 -20.38 -1.74 -5.60
C CYS A 36 -21.62 -2.01 -6.47
N SER A 37 -22.81 -1.72 -5.96
CA SER A 37 -24.05 -1.90 -6.73
C SER A 37 -24.39 -0.69 -7.61
N GLY A 38 -23.73 0.44 -7.40
CA GLY A 38 -23.98 1.67 -8.14
C GLY A 38 -25.09 2.53 -7.54
N GLN A 39 -25.62 2.17 -6.37
CA GLN A 39 -26.65 2.96 -5.69
C GLN A 39 -26.15 4.31 -5.24
N ILE A 40 -24.87 4.37 -4.79
CA ILE A 40 -24.22 5.61 -4.40
C ILE A 40 -22.86 5.69 -5.07
N ASN A 41 -22.41 6.91 -5.33
CA ASN A 41 -21.05 7.16 -5.77
C ASN A 41 -20.22 7.59 -4.55
N PRO A 42 -18.95 7.14 -4.44
CA PRO A 42 -18.10 7.58 -3.35
C PRO A 42 -17.84 9.07 -3.43
N SER A 43 -17.75 9.72 -2.26
CA SER A 43 -17.39 11.12 -2.18
C SER A 43 -15.94 11.32 -2.61
N ARG A 44 -15.56 12.58 -2.87
CA ARG A 44 -14.17 12.91 -3.19
C ARG A 44 -13.21 12.42 -2.11
N GLN A 45 -13.57 12.62 -0.84
CA GLN A 45 -12.75 12.17 0.28
C GLN A 45 -12.60 10.65 0.29
N THR A 46 -13.67 9.93 0.03
CA THR A 46 -13.64 8.47 -0.04
C THR A 46 -12.75 7.98 -1.17
N ILE A 47 -12.82 8.63 -2.34
CA ILE A 47 -11.96 8.31 -3.48
C ILE A 47 -10.49 8.52 -3.12
N GLU A 48 -10.17 9.64 -2.47
CA GLU A 48 -8.79 9.92 -2.05
C GLU A 48 -8.27 8.87 -1.07
N ILE A 49 -9.11 8.43 -0.12
CA ILE A 49 -8.73 7.39 0.83
C ILE A 49 -8.51 6.05 0.13
N ILE A 50 -9.39 5.66 -0.79
CA ILE A 50 -9.24 4.43 -1.56
C ILE A 50 -7.91 4.43 -2.32
N CYS A 51 -7.62 5.53 -3.01
CA CYS A 51 -6.39 5.65 -3.80
C CYS A 51 -5.14 5.57 -2.93
N ARG A 52 -5.17 6.19 -1.76
CA ARG A 52 -4.04 6.16 -0.84
C ARG A 52 -3.84 4.78 -0.19
N GLU A 53 -4.92 4.19 0.33
CA GLU A 53 -4.83 2.90 1.03
C GLU A 53 -4.47 1.74 0.12
N PHE A 54 -4.96 1.75 -1.11
CA PHE A 54 -4.77 0.64 -2.05
C PHE A 54 -3.80 0.97 -3.18
N ARG A 55 -3.17 2.15 -3.15
CA ARG A 55 -2.21 2.60 -4.15
C ARG A 55 -2.78 2.52 -5.56
N ILE A 56 -3.95 3.12 -5.71
CA ILE A 56 -4.68 3.18 -6.97
C ILE A 56 -4.56 4.58 -7.55
N ARG A 57 -4.41 4.69 -8.86
CA ARG A 57 -4.40 5.98 -9.54
C ARG A 57 -5.80 6.57 -9.56
N GLU A 58 -5.93 7.79 -9.09
CA GLU A 58 -7.22 8.49 -9.04
C GLU A 58 -7.85 8.61 -10.42
N GLU A 59 -7.05 8.94 -11.44
CA GLU A 59 -7.52 9.03 -12.82
C GLU A 59 -8.16 7.74 -13.28
N TRP A 60 -7.51 6.59 -12.99
CA TRP A 60 -8.08 5.30 -13.35
C TRP A 60 -9.40 5.05 -12.62
N LEU A 61 -9.47 5.36 -11.33
CA LEU A 61 -10.68 5.11 -10.55
C LEU A 61 -11.84 5.98 -11.03
N ARG A 62 -11.57 7.23 -11.38
CA ARG A 62 -12.61 8.16 -11.84
C ARG A 62 -13.03 7.94 -13.29
N THR A 63 -12.10 7.70 -14.19
CA THR A 63 -12.34 7.69 -15.63
C THR A 63 -12.08 6.36 -16.31
N GLY A 64 -11.33 5.48 -15.69
CA GLY A 64 -10.91 4.22 -16.30
C GLY A 64 -9.67 4.34 -17.19
N GLU A 65 -9.11 5.53 -17.31
CA GLU A 65 -7.94 5.77 -18.14
C GLU A 65 -6.65 5.55 -17.36
N GLY A 66 -5.63 5.05 -18.05
CA GLY A 66 -4.32 4.81 -17.49
C GLY A 66 -4.23 3.53 -16.70
N ASP A 67 -3.12 3.35 -16.00
CA ASP A 67 -2.87 2.17 -15.19
C ASP A 67 -3.64 2.23 -13.87
N MET A 68 -4.14 1.08 -13.44
CA MET A 68 -4.89 0.95 -12.20
C MET A 68 -4.03 1.28 -10.99
N GLU A 69 -2.85 0.68 -10.92
CA GLU A 69 -2.01 0.74 -9.73
C GLU A 69 -0.87 1.74 -9.87
N ILE A 70 -0.52 2.37 -8.75
CA ILE A 70 0.68 3.19 -8.66
C ILE A 70 1.85 2.21 -8.53
N ALA A 71 2.85 2.36 -9.40
CA ALA A 71 4.03 1.51 -9.37
C ALA A 71 4.78 1.68 -8.03
N ASP A 72 5.24 0.57 -7.47
CA ASP A 72 6.03 0.59 -6.25
C ASP A 72 7.34 1.34 -6.50
N THR A 73 7.68 2.25 -5.58
CA THR A 73 8.98 2.88 -5.57
C THR A 73 10.04 1.89 -5.06
N GLN A 74 11.31 2.20 -5.28
CA GLN A 74 12.40 1.40 -4.70
C GLN A 74 12.29 1.32 -3.19
N ARG A 75 11.84 2.41 -2.56
CA ARG A 75 11.63 2.46 -1.12
C ARG A 75 10.54 1.49 -0.67
N ASP A 76 9.44 1.43 -1.40
CA ASP A 76 8.35 0.48 -1.10
C ASP A 76 8.82 -0.96 -1.23
N LYS A 77 9.57 -1.27 -2.27
CA LYS A 77 10.12 -2.60 -2.47
C LYS A 77 11.06 -3.00 -1.33
N LEU A 78 11.87 -2.06 -0.89
CA LEU A 78 12.79 -2.28 0.23
C LEU A 78 12.01 -2.53 1.53
N ASN A 79 10.96 -1.74 1.79
CA ASN A 79 10.11 -1.93 2.97
C ASN A 79 9.47 -3.31 2.98
N HIS A 80 8.94 -3.76 1.86
CA HIS A 80 8.34 -5.09 1.74
C HIS A 80 9.36 -6.19 2.01
N PHE A 81 10.56 -6.04 1.47
CA PHE A 81 11.66 -6.99 1.70
C PHE A 81 11.98 -7.13 3.19
N PHE A 82 12.14 -6.01 3.90
CA PHE A 82 12.42 -6.05 5.33
C PHE A 82 11.27 -6.63 6.15
N GLN A 83 10.03 -6.33 5.78
CA GLN A 83 8.87 -6.91 6.45
C GLN A 83 8.84 -8.43 6.30
N ASP A 84 9.12 -8.94 5.11
CA ASP A 84 9.16 -10.38 4.86
C ASP A 84 10.26 -11.05 5.69
N VAL A 85 11.44 -10.46 5.73
CA VAL A 85 12.56 -11.01 6.50
C VAL A 85 12.24 -11.04 7.99
N LEU A 86 11.68 -9.94 8.53
CA LEU A 86 11.32 -9.85 9.94
C LEU A 86 10.25 -10.87 10.34
N SER A 87 9.34 -11.19 9.43
CA SER A 87 8.27 -12.13 9.72
C SER A 87 8.73 -13.59 9.75
N THR A 88 9.86 -13.91 9.11
CA THR A 88 10.36 -15.28 8.99
C THR A 88 11.57 -15.58 9.86
N ALA A 89 12.23 -14.59 10.41
CA ALA A 89 13.46 -14.77 11.18
C ALA A 89 13.16 -15.08 12.65
N PRO A 90 14.03 -15.85 13.32
CA PRO A 90 13.84 -16.23 14.72
C PRO A 90 14.01 -15.05 15.70
N ASP A 91 14.79 -14.06 15.34
CA ASP A 91 14.97 -12.86 16.14
C ASP A 91 15.34 -11.68 15.24
N GLU A 92 15.21 -10.46 15.78
CA GLU A 92 15.39 -9.23 15.03
C GLU A 92 16.81 -9.04 14.52
N ARG A 93 17.79 -9.43 15.30
CA ARG A 93 19.21 -9.28 14.93
C ARG A 93 19.58 -10.21 13.78
N SER A 94 19.21 -11.48 13.89
CA SER A 94 19.45 -12.45 12.82
C SER A 94 18.74 -12.05 11.53
N ALA A 95 17.51 -11.55 11.66
CA ALA A 95 16.75 -11.04 10.53
C ALA A 95 17.48 -9.91 9.81
N PHE A 96 18.00 -8.96 10.58
CA PHE A 96 18.67 -7.79 10.03
C PHE A 96 19.96 -8.17 9.30
N VAL A 97 20.77 -9.05 9.90
CA VAL A 97 22.03 -9.50 9.29
C VAL A 97 21.73 -10.29 8.00
N ALA A 98 20.79 -11.21 8.04
CA ALA A 98 20.40 -11.99 6.86
C ALA A 98 19.87 -11.09 5.74
N ALA A 99 19.07 -10.10 6.10
CA ALA A 99 18.53 -9.14 5.13
C ALA A 99 19.62 -8.36 4.42
N LEU A 100 20.65 -7.94 5.14
CA LEU A 100 21.77 -7.21 4.54
C LEU A 100 22.55 -8.09 3.57
N ASP A 101 22.74 -9.37 3.89
CA ASP A 101 23.45 -10.30 3.02
C ASP A 101 22.69 -10.58 1.72
N ASP A 102 21.38 -10.65 1.78
CA ASP A 102 20.53 -10.97 0.62
C ASP A 102 20.08 -9.74 -0.15
N LEU A 103 20.36 -8.55 0.35
CA LEU A 103 19.90 -7.31 -0.26
C LEU A 103 20.55 -7.06 -1.62
N ASP A 104 19.73 -6.74 -2.63
CA ASP A 104 20.22 -6.35 -3.94
C ASP A 104 21.09 -5.08 -3.80
N PRO A 105 22.32 -5.09 -4.36
CA PRO A 105 23.20 -3.92 -4.24
C PRO A 105 22.62 -2.59 -4.69
N LYS A 106 21.63 -2.60 -5.58
CA LYS A 106 20.97 -1.36 -6.03
C LYS A 106 20.29 -0.58 -4.89
N PHE A 107 19.97 -1.26 -3.79
CA PHE A 107 19.33 -0.62 -2.64
C PHE A 107 20.32 -0.05 -1.63
N TRP A 108 21.63 -0.34 -1.75
CA TRP A 108 22.62 0.13 -0.78
C TRP A 108 22.65 1.64 -0.59
N PRO A 109 22.57 2.46 -1.66
CA PRO A 109 22.53 3.92 -1.48
C PRO A 109 21.34 4.38 -0.64
N LEU A 110 20.18 3.77 -0.83
CA LEU A 110 18.97 4.09 -0.07
C LEU A 110 19.11 3.67 1.39
N VAL A 111 19.65 2.49 1.64
CA VAL A 111 19.89 2.00 3.01
C VAL A 111 20.85 2.92 3.74
N ALA A 112 21.94 3.33 3.09
CA ALA A 112 22.91 4.25 3.67
C ALA A 112 22.28 5.60 4.00
N GLU A 113 21.41 6.11 3.14
CA GLU A 113 20.69 7.36 3.40
C GLU A 113 19.79 7.26 4.62
N LEU A 114 19.03 6.17 4.73
CA LEU A 114 18.15 5.95 5.87
C LEU A 114 18.94 5.81 7.17
N ALA A 115 20.07 5.10 7.13
CA ALA A 115 20.94 4.95 8.30
C ALA A 115 21.50 6.30 8.76
N ARG A 116 21.91 7.15 7.83
CA ARG A 116 22.42 8.49 8.16
C ARG A 116 21.33 9.35 8.81
N LYS A 117 20.10 9.31 8.27
CA LYS A 117 18.97 10.05 8.86
C LYS A 117 18.67 9.59 10.27
N TYR A 118 18.72 8.29 10.49
CA TYR A 118 18.48 7.72 11.83
C TYR A 118 19.56 8.17 12.80
N ALA A 119 20.83 8.12 12.40
CA ALA A 119 21.95 8.58 13.24
C ALA A 119 21.84 10.07 13.58
N ASP A 120 21.44 10.91 12.61
CA ASP A 120 21.25 12.34 12.84
C ASP A 120 20.13 12.60 13.84
N ASN A 121 19.04 11.84 13.77
CA ASN A 121 17.94 11.97 14.72
C ASN A 121 18.36 11.60 16.14
N LEU A 122 19.20 10.59 16.30
CA LEU A 122 19.72 10.21 17.61
C LEU A 122 20.61 11.30 18.21
N LYS A 123 21.39 12.02 17.39
CA LYS A 123 22.25 13.11 17.87
C LYS A 123 21.46 14.33 18.37
N LYS A 124 20.20 14.48 17.96
CA LYS A 124 19.37 15.61 18.35
C LYS A 124 18.70 15.40 19.69
N GLU A 125 18.75 14.20 20.20
CA GLU A 125 18.26 13.86 21.54
C GLU A 125 19.39 13.95 22.56
#